data_69b1e1511440756ecd21de4fc40d9abd
#
_entry.id   69b1e1511440756ecd21de4fc40d9abd
#
_cell.length_a   1.000
_cell.length_b   1.000
_cell.length_c   1.000
_cell.angle_alpha   90.00
_cell.angle_beta   90.00
_cell.angle_gamma   90.00
#
_symmetry.space_group_name_H-M   'P 1'
#
loop_
_entity.id
_entity.type
_entity.pdbx_description
1 polymer ?
#
loop_
_entity_poly.entity_id
_entity_poly.type
_entity_poly.pdbx_seq_one_letter_code
_entity_poly.pdbx_strand_id
1 'polypeptide(L)'
;MKLKLSISTCPNDTFMFDAMLHRRIDTEGLDFDLTMADIEQLNAAALAGEPDITKLSYASFPLVADRYRILGSGSALGRGNGPLLVSRHKLYPDELRDARIAIPGEHTTANRLLSLFFPEASDKRVYLFSDIADAVLSDECDAGVLIHEGRFTYRGKGLRLVADLGEEWEKRTSLPLPLGAIVVSRRLDEQLARTVERVLRRSVEYAFA
;
A
#
# COMPACT_ATOMS: atom_id res chain seq x y z
N MET A 1 -23.92 4.43 14.54
CA MET A 1 -23.46 5.45 13.58
C MET A 1 -22.72 4.73 12.46
N LYS A 2 -22.97 5.07 11.19
CA LYS A 2 -22.37 4.42 10.03
C LYS A 2 -21.20 5.25 9.53
N LEU A 3 -19.99 4.67 9.50
CA LEU A 3 -18.74 5.30 9.07
C LEU A 3 -18.32 4.77 7.69
N LYS A 4 -17.81 5.63 6.82
CA LYS A 4 -17.25 5.23 5.53
C LYS A 4 -15.87 4.61 5.76
N LEU A 5 -15.75 3.31 5.50
CA LEU A 5 -14.51 2.54 5.63
C LEU A 5 -14.03 2.11 4.26
N SER A 6 -12.80 2.51 3.89
CA SER A 6 -12.19 2.12 2.62
C SER A 6 -10.92 1.31 2.87
N ILE A 7 -10.87 0.08 2.35
CA ILE A 7 -9.75 -0.85 2.53
C ILE A 7 -9.34 -1.49 1.19
N SER A 8 -8.17 -2.09 1.16
CA SER A 8 -7.75 -2.83 -0.03
C SER A 8 -8.28 -4.27 -0.04
N THR A 9 -8.27 -4.88 -1.22
CA THR A 9 -8.59 -6.31 -1.41
C THR A 9 -7.44 -7.22 -0.95
N CYS A 10 -6.33 -6.64 -0.47
CA CYS A 10 -5.15 -7.37 -0.01
C CYS A 10 -5.49 -8.29 1.17
N PRO A 11 -4.93 -9.52 1.22
CA PRO A 11 -5.11 -10.44 2.34
C PRO A 11 -4.83 -9.83 3.72
N ASN A 12 -3.89 -8.91 3.84
CA ASN A 12 -3.59 -8.23 5.10
C ASN A 12 -4.79 -7.42 5.62
N ASP A 13 -5.48 -6.69 4.72
CA ASP A 13 -6.62 -5.87 5.12
C ASP A 13 -7.83 -6.75 5.43
N THR A 14 -8.14 -7.72 4.59
CA THR A 14 -9.26 -8.64 4.84
C THR A 14 -9.05 -9.40 6.15
N PHE A 15 -7.81 -9.80 6.47
CA PHE A 15 -7.48 -10.46 7.74
C PHE A 15 -7.74 -9.54 8.94
N MET A 16 -7.24 -8.31 8.93
CA MET A 16 -7.35 -7.45 10.12
C MET A 16 -8.74 -6.81 10.31
N PHE A 17 -9.52 -6.65 9.24
CA PHE A 17 -10.86 -6.04 9.31
C PHE A 17 -12.00 -7.06 9.43
N ASP A 18 -11.76 -8.36 9.23
CA ASP A 18 -12.80 -9.41 9.22
C ASP A 18 -13.67 -9.38 10.48
N ALA A 19 -13.05 -9.38 11.65
CA ALA A 19 -13.78 -9.52 12.90
C ALA A 19 -14.71 -8.32 13.19
N MET A 20 -14.28 -7.10 12.87
CA MET A 20 -15.13 -5.92 13.06
C MET A 20 -16.24 -5.81 12.01
N LEU A 21 -15.95 -6.18 10.75
CA LEU A 21 -16.93 -6.15 9.66
C LEU A 21 -18.03 -7.20 9.82
N HIS A 22 -17.68 -8.40 10.28
CA HIS A 22 -18.62 -9.50 10.50
C HIS A 22 -19.14 -9.58 11.94
N ARG A 23 -18.92 -8.54 12.76
CA ARG A 23 -19.40 -8.45 14.15
C ARG A 23 -19.02 -9.64 15.02
N ARG A 24 -17.82 -10.21 14.80
CA ARG A 24 -17.26 -11.26 15.63
C ARG A 24 -16.69 -10.72 16.94
N ILE A 25 -16.60 -9.41 17.05
CA ILE A 25 -16.20 -8.65 18.22
C ILE A 25 -17.24 -7.55 18.50
N ASP A 26 -17.24 -7.01 19.70
CA ASP A 26 -18.04 -5.82 20.03
C ASP A 26 -17.46 -4.59 19.29
N THR A 27 -18.28 -4.00 18.44
CA THR A 27 -17.95 -2.79 17.67
C THR A 27 -18.31 -1.49 18.37
N GLU A 28 -18.72 -1.55 19.66
CA GLU A 28 -19.16 -0.37 20.46
C GLU A 28 -20.22 0.48 19.74
N GLY A 29 -21.13 -0.16 19.00
CA GLY A 29 -22.21 0.50 18.25
C GLY A 29 -21.75 1.14 16.93
N LEU A 30 -20.50 0.94 16.49
CA LEU A 30 -20.05 1.34 15.17
C LEU A 30 -20.61 0.40 14.08
N ASP A 31 -20.97 1.00 12.97
CA ASP A 31 -21.35 0.33 11.72
C ASP A 31 -20.54 0.91 10.57
N PHE A 32 -20.27 0.11 9.53
CA PHE A 32 -19.33 0.49 8.48
C PHE A 32 -19.97 0.41 7.09
N ASP A 33 -19.78 1.46 6.31
CA ASP A 33 -20.05 1.48 4.88
C ASP A 33 -18.76 1.15 4.15
N LEU A 34 -18.63 -0.14 3.77
CA LEU A 34 -17.39 -0.68 3.25
C LEU A 34 -17.24 -0.40 1.76
N THR A 35 -16.10 0.17 1.38
CA THR A 35 -15.59 0.23 0.01
C THR A 35 -14.28 -0.54 -0.08
N MET A 36 -14.16 -1.40 -1.08
CA MET A 36 -12.90 -2.11 -1.37
C MET A 36 -12.35 -1.63 -2.71
N ALA A 37 -11.08 -1.23 -2.72
CA ALA A 37 -10.40 -0.68 -3.90
C ALA A 37 -8.91 -1.01 -3.88
N ASP A 38 -8.21 -0.77 -4.99
CA ASP A 38 -6.74 -0.85 -5.00
C ASP A 38 -6.11 0.30 -4.22
N ILE A 39 -4.81 0.17 -3.91
CA ILE A 39 -4.13 1.11 -3.03
C ILE A 39 -4.03 2.52 -3.62
N GLU A 40 -3.92 2.69 -4.94
CA GLU A 40 -3.86 4.02 -5.54
C GLU A 40 -5.22 4.70 -5.53
N GLN A 41 -6.30 3.97 -5.77
CA GLN A 41 -7.67 4.48 -5.61
C GLN A 41 -7.94 4.92 -4.17
N LEU A 42 -7.47 4.15 -3.17
CA LEU A 42 -7.57 4.52 -1.76
C LEU A 42 -6.76 5.78 -1.43
N ASN A 43 -5.54 5.91 -1.99
CA ASN A 43 -4.74 7.12 -1.86
C ASN A 43 -5.46 8.34 -2.45
N ALA A 44 -6.03 8.21 -3.66
CA ALA A 44 -6.80 9.26 -4.32
C ALA A 44 -8.04 9.67 -3.52
N ALA A 45 -8.81 8.71 -2.99
CA ALA A 45 -9.96 8.97 -2.13
C ALA A 45 -9.57 9.69 -0.84
N ALA A 46 -8.44 9.32 -0.23
CA ALA A 46 -7.90 10.01 0.95
C ALA A 46 -7.47 11.45 0.61
N LEU A 47 -6.84 11.67 -0.54
CA LEU A 47 -6.49 13.00 -1.05
C LEU A 47 -7.74 13.87 -1.30
N ALA A 48 -8.84 13.28 -1.74
CA ALA A 48 -10.14 13.95 -1.85
C ALA A 48 -10.85 14.15 -0.50
N GLY A 49 -10.39 13.46 0.57
CA GLY A 49 -10.98 13.57 1.91
C GLY A 49 -12.31 12.82 2.05
N GLU A 50 -12.59 11.83 1.21
CA GLU A 50 -13.89 11.16 1.14
C GLU A 50 -14.16 10.16 2.29
N PRO A 51 -13.25 9.21 2.64
CA PRO A 51 -13.51 8.22 3.67
C PRO A 51 -13.34 8.79 5.09
N ASP A 52 -14.04 8.17 6.05
CA ASP A 52 -13.85 8.45 7.47
C ASP A 52 -12.66 7.64 8.02
N ILE A 53 -12.52 6.41 7.54
CA ILE A 53 -11.42 5.50 7.87
C ILE A 53 -10.91 4.91 6.56
N THR A 54 -9.61 4.91 6.36
CA THR A 54 -9.07 4.31 5.14
C THR A 54 -7.67 3.74 5.35
N LYS A 55 -7.34 2.75 4.53
CA LYS A 55 -5.96 2.42 4.27
C LYS A 55 -5.37 3.40 3.26
N LEU A 56 -4.11 3.77 3.46
CA LEU A 56 -3.32 4.51 2.48
C LEU A 56 -1.84 4.11 2.54
N SER A 57 -1.11 4.46 1.49
CA SER A 57 0.34 4.32 1.46
C SER A 57 1.00 5.30 2.43
N TYR A 58 2.02 4.88 3.19
CA TYR A 58 2.75 5.82 4.05
C TYR A 58 3.33 7.01 3.27
N ALA A 59 3.71 6.81 2.01
CA ALA A 59 4.17 7.88 1.13
C ALA A 59 3.12 8.97 0.87
N SER A 60 1.82 8.62 0.94
CA SER A 60 0.70 9.55 0.77
C SER A 60 0.35 10.31 2.05
N PHE A 61 0.68 9.76 3.23
CA PHE A 61 0.26 10.35 4.50
C PHE A 61 0.68 11.82 4.67
N PRO A 62 1.90 12.26 4.33
CA PRO A 62 2.28 13.67 4.44
C PRO A 62 1.38 14.62 3.66
N LEU A 63 0.75 14.17 2.58
CA LEU A 63 -0.14 14.98 1.73
C LEU A 63 -1.53 15.16 2.33
N VAL A 64 -1.89 14.37 3.35
CA VAL A 64 -3.20 14.36 3.99
C VAL A 64 -3.15 14.48 5.51
N ALA A 65 -1.99 14.76 6.09
CA ALA A 65 -1.77 14.80 7.53
C ALA A 65 -2.58 15.90 8.26
N ASP A 66 -3.00 16.92 7.52
CA ASP A 66 -3.94 17.97 7.98
C ASP A 66 -5.37 17.44 8.14
N ARG A 67 -5.78 16.42 7.36
CA ARG A 67 -7.12 15.85 7.30
C ARG A 67 -7.27 14.51 8.01
N TYR A 68 -6.18 13.76 8.13
CA TYR A 68 -6.17 12.43 8.72
C TYR A 68 -5.13 12.30 9.83
N ARG A 69 -5.32 11.32 10.70
CA ARG A 69 -4.34 10.83 11.68
C ARG A 69 -4.15 9.34 11.54
N ILE A 70 -2.94 8.86 11.75
CA ILE A 70 -2.63 7.42 11.73
C ILE A 70 -3.18 6.79 13.00
N LEU A 71 -3.80 5.60 12.86
CA LEU A 71 -4.20 4.75 13.98
C LEU A 71 -3.01 3.89 14.44
N GLY A 72 -2.99 3.56 15.71
CA GLY A 72 -1.92 2.78 16.33
C GLY A 72 -1.97 1.27 16.04
N SER A 73 -2.95 0.82 15.22
CA SER A 73 -3.11 -0.58 14.83
C SER A 73 -3.32 -0.70 13.32
N GLY A 74 -2.98 -1.87 12.74
CA GLY A 74 -3.29 -2.20 11.35
C GLY A 74 -2.32 -1.66 10.30
N SER A 75 -1.20 -1.05 10.69
CA SER A 75 -0.16 -0.64 9.75
C SER A 75 0.56 -1.83 9.12
N ALA A 76 0.90 -1.72 7.85
CA ALA A 76 1.77 -2.67 7.15
C ALA A 76 3.23 -2.21 7.24
N LEU A 77 4.06 -3.03 7.86
CA LEU A 77 5.49 -2.79 8.06
C LEU A 77 6.29 -3.91 7.41
N GLY A 78 7.20 -3.57 6.51
CA GLY A 78 8.06 -4.52 5.81
C GLY A 78 9.42 -4.69 6.50
N ARG A 79 9.85 -5.96 6.63
CA ARG A 79 11.23 -6.31 6.97
C ARG A 79 11.65 -7.50 6.11
N GLY A 80 12.64 -7.31 5.25
CA GLY A 80 13.02 -8.30 4.23
C GLY A 80 11.93 -8.52 3.17
N ASN A 81 10.90 -7.66 3.12
CA ASN A 81 9.84 -7.69 2.13
C ASN A 81 9.42 -6.26 1.75
N GLY A 82 9.51 -5.94 0.49
CA GLY A 82 9.17 -4.62 -0.06
C GLY A 82 8.86 -4.72 -1.55
N PRO A 83 8.62 -3.61 -2.22
CA PRO A 83 8.44 -3.59 -3.65
C PRO A 83 9.69 -4.06 -4.39
N LEU A 84 9.49 -4.78 -5.51
CA LEU A 84 10.58 -5.23 -6.38
C LEU A 84 10.51 -4.50 -7.72
N LEU A 85 11.62 -3.94 -8.15
CA LEU A 85 11.79 -3.53 -9.54
C LEU A 85 12.25 -4.74 -10.35
N VAL A 86 11.47 -5.11 -11.36
CA VAL A 86 11.70 -6.29 -12.20
C VAL A 86 11.67 -5.92 -13.67
N SER A 87 12.28 -6.76 -14.50
CA SER A 87 12.28 -6.64 -15.96
C SER A 87 12.17 -8.02 -16.62
N ARG A 88 11.76 -8.07 -17.87
CA ARG A 88 11.80 -9.30 -18.68
C ARG A 88 13.21 -9.61 -19.15
N HIS A 89 13.88 -8.63 -19.70
CA HIS A 89 15.25 -8.72 -20.16
C HIS A 89 16.23 -8.26 -19.09
N LYS A 90 17.51 -8.57 -19.27
CA LYS A 90 18.53 -8.04 -18.36
C LYS A 90 18.58 -6.52 -18.50
N LEU A 91 18.34 -5.83 -17.39
CA LEU A 91 18.34 -4.38 -17.29
C LEU A 91 19.20 -3.97 -16.11
N TYR A 92 20.10 -3.02 -16.32
CA TYR A 92 20.94 -2.49 -15.27
C TYR A 92 20.37 -1.18 -14.72
N PRO A 93 20.70 -0.81 -13.47
CA PRO A 93 20.19 0.42 -12.87
C PRO A 93 20.45 1.71 -13.66
N ASP A 94 21.59 1.81 -14.34
CA ASP A 94 21.96 2.96 -15.17
C ASP A 94 21.14 3.08 -16.47
N GLU A 95 20.52 1.99 -16.92
CA GLU A 95 19.65 1.96 -18.10
C GLU A 95 18.22 2.42 -17.80
N LEU A 96 17.86 2.61 -16.51
CA LEU A 96 16.51 3.00 -16.07
C LEU A 96 16.12 4.41 -16.53
N ARG A 97 17.08 5.24 -16.91
CA ARG A 97 16.83 6.59 -17.46
C ARG A 97 15.93 6.58 -18.70
N ASP A 98 16.16 5.61 -19.57
CA ASP A 98 15.48 5.51 -20.87
C ASP A 98 14.38 4.43 -20.85
N ALA A 99 14.15 3.78 -19.70
CA ALA A 99 13.21 2.69 -19.57
C ALA A 99 11.79 3.18 -19.25
N ARG A 100 10.81 2.55 -19.88
CA ARG A 100 9.38 2.67 -19.56
C ARG A 100 9.09 1.80 -18.33
N ILE A 101 8.64 2.40 -17.24
CA ILE A 101 8.48 1.69 -15.97
C ILE A 101 7.02 1.66 -15.53
N ALA A 102 6.43 0.46 -15.44
CA ALA A 102 5.11 0.25 -14.89
C ALA A 102 5.14 0.43 -13.35
N ILE A 103 4.28 1.28 -12.82
CA ILE A 103 4.15 1.55 -11.38
C ILE A 103 2.72 1.30 -10.90
N PRO A 104 2.52 0.88 -9.63
CA PRO A 104 1.18 0.60 -9.09
C PRO A 104 0.36 1.84 -8.73
N GLY A 105 0.91 3.03 -8.95
CA GLY A 105 0.27 4.31 -8.69
C GLY A 105 1.27 5.39 -8.29
N GLU A 106 0.92 6.64 -8.58
CA GLU A 106 1.79 7.80 -8.34
C GLU A 106 2.04 8.05 -6.86
N HIS A 107 1.02 7.82 -6.02
CA HIS A 107 1.05 8.12 -4.59
C HIS A 107 1.48 6.92 -3.72
N THR A 108 1.87 5.81 -4.34
CA THR A 108 2.25 4.59 -3.61
C THR A 108 3.64 4.70 -2.96
N THR A 109 3.85 3.99 -1.87
CA THR A 109 5.19 3.82 -1.27
C THR A 109 6.16 3.18 -2.26
N ALA A 110 5.68 2.30 -3.13
CA ALA A 110 6.46 1.65 -4.17
C ALA A 110 7.06 2.67 -5.17
N ASN A 111 6.23 3.58 -5.69
CA ASN A 111 6.72 4.63 -6.58
C ASN A 111 7.63 5.64 -5.87
N ARG A 112 7.34 5.96 -4.59
CA ARG A 112 8.21 6.85 -3.81
C ARG A 112 9.61 6.26 -3.63
N LEU A 113 9.73 4.97 -3.37
CA LEU A 113 11.02 4.28 -3.25
C LEU A 113 11.75 4.23 -4.59
N LEU A 114 11.04 3.93 -5.69
CA LEU A 114 11.62 4.01 -7.04
C LEU A 114 12.21 5.39 -7.29
N SER A 115 11.46 6.46 -7.04
CA SER A 115 11.93 7.85 -7.23
C SER A 115 13.10 8.23 -6.32
N LEU A 116 13.17 7.65 -5.12
CA LEU A 116 14.22 7.93 -4.15
C LEU A 116 15.55 7.26 -4.54
N PHE A 117 15.48 6.02 -5.01
CA PHE A 117 16.68 5.22 -5.30
C PHE A 117 17.15 5.33 -6.74
N PHE A 118 16.24 5.64 -7.65
CA PHE A 118 16.48 5.78 -9.09
C PHE A 118 15.81 7.05 -9.62
N PRO A 119 16.30 8.23 -9.24
CA PRO A 119 15.68 9.51 -9.60
C PRO A 119 15.68 9.79 -11.12
N GLU A 120 16.57 9.13 -11.88
CA GLU A 120 16.63 9.18 -13.32
C GLU A 120 15.49 8.43 -14.03
N ALA A 121 14.83 7.50 -13.34
CA ALA A 121 13.70 6.72 -13.86
C ALA A 121 12.46 7.60 -13.99
N SER A 122 12.27 8.26 -15.14
CA SER A 122 11.27 9.32 -15.35
C SER A 122 10.03 8.90 -16.14
N ASP A 123 10.15 7.96 -17.13
CA ASP A 123 8.99 7.44 -17.88
C ASP A 123 8.23 6.41 -17.06
N LYS A 124 7.35 6.89 -16.17
CA LYS A 124 6.53 6.06 -15.29
C LYS A 124 5.11 5.97 -15.81
N ARG A 125 4.59 4.76 -15.89
CA ARG A 125 3.24 4.46 -16.37
C ARG A 125 2.43 3.76 -15.30
N VAL A 126 1.26 4.29 -14.97
CA VAL A 126 0.39 3.74 -13.94
C VAL A 126 -0.38 2.53 -14.49
N TYR A 127 -0.29 1.42 -13.79
CA TYR A 127 -1.04 0.20 -14.04
C TYR A 127 -1.70 -0.29 -12.76
N LEU A 128 -2.80 -1.03 -12.89
CA LEU A 128 -3.28 -1.81 -11.77
C LEU A 128 -2.16 -2.80 -11.33
N PHE A 129 -1.93 -2.93 -10.05
CA PHE A 129 -0.78 -3.71 -9.55
C PHE A 129 -0.73 -5.16 -10.09
N SER A 130 -1.90 -5.78 -10.34
CA SER A 130 -2.01 -7.11 -10.95
C SER A 130 -1.49 -7.19 -12.38
N ASP A 131 -1.57 -6.09 -13.13
CA ASP A 131 -1.31 -6.04 -14.57
C ASP A 131 0.14 -5.67 -14.89
N ILE A 132 0.90 -5.21 -13.88
CA ILE A 132 2.29 -4.77 -14.06
C ILE A 132 3.17 -5.88 -14.62
N ALA A 133 3.04 -7.11 -14.10
CA ALA A 133 3.86 -8.22 -14.58
C ALA A 133 3.59 -8.52 -16.05
N ASP A 134 2.34 -8.45 -16.48
CA ASP A 134 1.92 -8.74 -17.86
C ASP A 134 2.35 -7.60 -18.81
N ALA A 135 2.29 -6.33 -18.37
CA ALA A 135 2.81 -5.19 -19.12
C ALA A 135 4.33 -5.29 -19.39
N VAL A 136 5.10 -5.85 -18.43
CA VAL A 136 6.53 -6.09 -18.62
C VAL A 136 6.78 -7.31 -19.52
N LEU A 137 5.98 -8.36 -19.38
CA LEU A 137 6.11 -9.57 -20.20
C LEU A 137 5.72 -9.35 -21.66
N SER A 138 4.80 -8.42 -21.94
CA SER A 138 4.36 -8.05 -23.30
C SER A 138 5.24 -6.95 -23.95
N ASP A 139 6.31 -6.50 -23.26
CA ASP A 139 7.19 -5.41 -23.71
C ASP A 139 6.47 -4.04 -23.87
N GLU A 140 5.29 -3.86 -23.24
CA GLU A 140 4.66 -2.54 -23.11
C GLU A 140 5.48 -1.61 -22.21
N CYS A 141 6.09 -2.20 -21.18
CA CYS A 141 7.05 -1.56 -20.28
C CYS A 141 8.35 -2.38 -20.23
N ASP A 142 9.47 -1.70 -20.07
CA ASP A 142 10.80 -2.32 -20.01
C ASP A 142 11.08 -2.87 -18.59
N ALA A 143 10.47 -2.24 -17.57
CA ALA A 143 10.53 -2.66 -16.18
C ALA A 143 9.18 -2.40 -15.46
N GLY A 144 9.01 -2.98 -14.27
CA GLY A 144 7.82 -2.76 -13.46
C GLY A 144 8.08 -2.92 -11.96
N VAL A 145 7.35 -2.16 -11.16
CA VAL A 145 7.43 -2.24 -9.70
C VAL A 145 6.34 -3.13 -9.16
N LEU A 146 6.70 -4.35 -8.79
CA LEU A 146 5.79 -5.33 -8.21
C LEU A 146 5.60 -5.10 -6.70
N ILE A 147 4.35 -5.24 -6.26
CA ILE A 147 3.94 -5.22 -4.85
C ILE A 147 3.18 -6.51 -4.51
N HIS A 148 2.85 -6.72 -3.24
CA HIS A 148 2.08 -7.86 -2.74
C HIS A 148 2.71 -9.22 -3.13
N GLU A 149 1.89 -10.18 -3.56
CA GLU A 149 2.29 -11.54 -3.93
C GLU A 149 3.18 -11.61 -5.16
N GLY A 150 3.20 -10.57 -5.99
CA GLY A 150 4.09 -10.46 -7.15
C GLY A 150 5.58 -10.69 -6.79
N ARG A 151 5.95 -10.31 -5.55
CA ARG A 151 7.29 -10.55 -4.99
C ARG A 151 7.69 -12.04 -4.97
N PHE A 152 6.75 -12.93 -4.80
CA PHE A 152 7.03 -14.37 -4.68
C PHE A 152 6.91 -15.10 -6.00
N THR A 153 6.17 -14.54 -6.97
CA THR A 153 5.80 -15.23 -8.20
C THR A 153 6.56 -14.78 -9.45
N TYR A 154 7.23 -13.63 -9.42
CA TYR A 154 7.86 -13.00 -10.60
C TYR A 154 8.85 -13.92 -11.33
N ARG A 155 9.66 -14.71 -10.59
CA ARG A 155 10.64 -15.62 -11.21
C ARG A 155 9.97 -16.73 -12.01
N GLY A 156 8.87 -17.28 -11.48
CA GLY A 156 8.07 -18.30 -12.16
C GLY A 156 7.39 -17.78 -13.43
N LYS A 157 7.13 -16.46 -13.49
CA LYS A 157 6.62 -15.78 -14.70
C LYS A 157 7.72 -15.45 -15.72
N GLY A 158 9.00 -15.70 -15.42
CA GLY A 158 10.13 -15.38 -16.31
C GLY A 158 10.69 -13.97 -16.15
N LEU A 159 10.26 -13.23 -15.13
CA LEU A 159 10.80 -11.92 -14.81
C LEU A 159 12.11 -12.02 -14.01
N ARG A 160 12.96 -11.02 -14.13
CA ARG A 160 14.25 -10.89 -13.47
C ARG A 160 14.22 -9.72 -12.49
N LEU A 161 14.91 -9.90 -11.37
CA LEU A 161 15.11 -8.82 -10.40
C LEU A 161 16.11 -7.80 -10.95
N VAL A 162 15.73 -6.53 -10.96
CA VAL A 162 16.60 -5.38 -11.19
C VAL A 162 17.07 -4.83 -9.84
N ALA A 163 16.12 -4.56 -8.93
CA ALA A 163 16.41 -4.09 -7.57
C ALA A 163 15.31 -4.49 -6.58
N ASP A 164 15.70 -4.81 -5.35
CA ASP A 164 14.79 -4.93 -4.21
C ASP A 164 14.74 -3.59 -3.47
N LEU A 165 13.64 -2.84 -3.66
CA LEU A 165 13.49 -1.50 -3.08
C LEU A 165 13.35 -1.54 -1.55
N GLY A 166 12.84 -2.65 -1.00
CA GLY A 166 12.78 -2.85 0.44
C GLY A 166 14.16 -3.09 1.04
N GLU A 167 14.98 -3.91 0.39
CA GLU A 167 16.36 -4.15 0.80
C GLU A 167 17.21 -2.87 0.72
N GLU A 168 17.03 -2.07 -0.33
CA GLU A 168 17.70 -0.76 -0.48
C GLU A 168 17.31 0.21 0.65
N TRP A 169 16.04 0.22 1.06
CA TRP A 169 15.60 1.00 2.20
C TRP A 169 16.28 0.53 3.49
N GLU A 170 16.26 -0.76 3.78
CA GLU A 170 16.82 -1.32 5.01
C GLU A 170 18.35 -1.12 5.08
N LYS A 171 19.06 -1.27 3.96
CA LYS A 171 20.50 -0.98 3.88
C LYS A 171 20.85 0.47 4.23
N ARG A 172 20.04 1.42 3.75
CA ARG A 172 20.32 2.86 3.94
C ARG A 172 19.85 3.39 5.30
N THR A 173 18.79 2.82 5.86
CA THR A 173 18.15 3.36 7.07
C THR A 173 18.33 2.49 8.31
N SER A 174 18.61 1.19 8.13
CA SER A 174 18.57 0.15 9.18
C SER A 174 17.18 0.01 9.84
N LEU A 175 16.12 0.56 9.23
CA LEU A 175 14.76 0.57 9.73
C LEU A 175 13.85 -0.32 8.89
N PRO A 176 12.79 -0.89 9.50
CA PRO A 176 11.74 -1.54 8.73
C PRO A 176 11.08 -0.55 7.78
N LEU A 177 10.59 -1.06 6.63
CA LEU A 177 9.94 -0.24 5.61
C LEU A 177 8.48 0.03 5.97
N PRO A 178 8.05 1.29 6.17
CA PRO A 178 6.64 1.63 6.34
C PRO A 178 5.93 1.57 4.99
N LEU A 179 5.03 0.60 4.80
CA LEU A 179 4.34 0.35 3.52
C LEU A 179 2.98 1.02 3.46
N GLY A 180 2.11 0.74 4.44
CA GLY A 180 0.76 1.27 4.47
C GLY A 180 0.26 1.50 5.89
N ALA A 181 -0.57 2.52 6.07
CA ALA A 181 -1.19 2.88 7.34
C ALA A 181 -2.71 2.81 7.26
N ILE A 182 -3.34 2.58 8.41
CA ILE A 182 -4.76 2.84 8.59
C ILE A 182 -4.89 4.21 9.23
N VAL A 183 -5.70 5.05 8.62
CA VAL A 183 -5.92 6.43 9.06
C VAL A 183 -7.39 6.71 9.32
N VAL A 184 -7.64 7.63 10.23
CA VAL A 184 -8.99 8.12 10.57
C VAL A 184 -9.06 9.62 10.33
N SER A 185 -10.19 10.06 9.77
CA SER A 185 -10.44 11.46 9.46
C SER A 185 -10.47 12.32 10.73
N ARG A 186 -9.84 13.49 10.67
CA ARG A 186 -9.91 14.51 11.71
C ARG A 186 -11.27 15.22 11.80
N ARG A 187 -12.20 14.92 10.87
CA ARG A 187 -13.61 15.35 10.97
C ARG A 187 -14.36 14.66 12.10
N LEU A 188 -13.92 13.44 12.46
CA LEU A 188 -14.48 12.71 13.60
C LEU A 188 -13.97 13.32 14.91
N ASP A 189 -14.85 13.42 15.90
CA ASP A 189 -14.43 13.86 17.22
C ASP A 189 -13.43 12.86 17.86
N GLU A 190 -12.72 13.33 18.87
CA GLU A 190 -11.66 12.58 19.52
C GLU A 190 -12.15 11.28 20.16
N GLN A 191 -13.35 11.31 20.75
CA GLN A 191 -13.91 10.14 21.41
C GLN A 191 -14.26 9.05 20.40
N LEU A 192 -14.86 9.43 19.29
CA LEU A 192 -15.22 8.52 18.22
C LEU A 192 -13.99 7.91 17.56
N ALA A 193 -12.96 8.71 17.30
CA ALA A 193 -11.73 8.21 16.73
C ALA A 193 -10.99 7.23 17.66
N ARG A 194 -11.01 7.47 18.98
CA ARG A 194 -10.50 6.49 19.96
C ARG A 194 -11.33 5.21 20.00
N THR A 195 -12.64 5.31 19.79
CA THR A 195 -13.49 4.11 19.66
C THR A 195 -13.12 3.30 18.42
N VAL A 196 -12.94 3.96 17.27
CA VAL A 196 -12.45 3.31 16.03
C VAL A 196 -11.11 2.61 16.29
N GLU A 197 -10.17 3.27 16.95
CA GLU A 197 -8.86 2.69 17.29
C GLU A 197 -8.99 1.43 18.15
N ARG A 198 -9.81 1.44 19.19
CA ARG A 198 -10.03 0.28 20.06
C ARG A 198 -10.67 -0.88 19.32
N VAL A 199 -11.68 -0.59 18.48
CA VAL A 199 -12.37 -1.61 17.69
C VAL A 199 -11.44 -2.23 16.66
N LEU A 200 -10.65 -1.42 15.94
CA LEU A 200 -9.64 -1.93 15.02
C LEU A 200 -8.59 -2.79 15.72
N ARG A 201 -8.07 -2.34 16.86
CA ARG A 201 -7.10 -3.12 17.65
C ARG A 201 -7.67 -4.48 18.06
N ARG A 202 -8.90 -4.54 18.59
CA ARG A 202 -9.57 -5.80 18.92
C ARG A 202 -9.76 -6.69 17.70
N SER A 203 -10.06 -6.11 16.53
CA SER A 203 -10.19 -6.87 15.29
C SER A 203 -8.87 -7.51 14.88
N VAL A 204 -7.76 -6.78 14.99
CA VAL A 204 -6.41 -7.30 14.75
C VAL A 204 -6.06 -8.40 15.76
N GLU A 205 -6.30 -8.18 17.07
CA GLU A 205 -6.03 -9.16 18.13
C GLU A 205 -6.85 -10.44 17.92
N TYR A 206 -8.13 -10.32 17.54
CA TYR A 206 -8.99 -11.47 17.23
C TYR A 206 -8.46 -12.28 16.04
N ALA A 207 -7.91 -11.62 15.03
CA ALA A 207 -7.39 -12.30 13.85
C ALA A 207 -6.12 -13.13 14.13
N PHE A 208 -5.41 -12.84 15.23
CA PHE A 208 -4.23 -13.60 15.68
C PHE A 208 -4.55 -14.68 16.75
N ALA A 209 -5.77 -14.72 17.26
CA ALA A 209 -6.20 -15.69 18.29
C ALA A 209 -6.74 -16.98 17.66
#